data_cdb438e63977967aea5f2c783cb08d28
#
_entry.id   cdb438e63977967aea5f2c783cb08d28
#
_cell.length_a   1.000
_cell.length_b   1.000
_cell.length_c   1.000
_cell.angle_alpha   90.00
_cell.angle_beta   90.00
_cell.angle_gamma   90.00
#
_symmetry.space_group_name_H-M   'P 1'
#
loop_
_entity.id
_entity.type
_entity.pdbx_description
1 polymer ?
#
loop_
_entity_poly.entity_id
_entity_poly.type
_entity_poly.pdbx_seq_one_letter_code
_entity_poly.pdbx_strand_id
1 'polypeptide(L)' 'MMGIDKQSDVAANIQIGPTDSGMVRIYIEADGGVELPLDFEPEEAEEIAEELRAAAEAARAVGGKGKRR' A
#
# COMPACT_ATOMS: atom_id res chain seq x y z
N MET A 1 2.44 -5.41 -17.09
CA MET A 1 2.47 -4.87 -16.73
C MET A 1 3.09 -4.19 -16.89
N MET A 2 3.12 -3.88 -17.03
CA MET A 2 3.59 -3.31 -17.02
C MET A 2 3.57 -2.37 -16.47
N GLY A 3 2.91 -2.11 -16.60
CA GLY A 3 2.82 -0.88 -16.01
C GLY A 3 3.45 -0.71 -14.72
N ILE A 4 3.66 -1.76 -14.07
CA ILE A 4 4.24 -1.73 -12.77
C ILE A 4 5.67 -1.30 -12.80
N ASP A 5 6.41 -1.69 -13.77
CA ASP A 5 7.79 -1.31 -13.75
C ASP A 5 7.97 0.10 -14.25
N LYS A 6 6.91 0.75 -14.70
CA LYS A 6 7.05 2.11 -15.00
C LYS A 6 6.72 2.87 -13.78
N GLN A 7 7.34 3.94 -13.54
CA GLN A 7 7.02 4.75 -12.42
C GLN A 7 5.66 5.35 -12.61
N SER A 8 4.92 5.37 -11.57
CA SER A 8 3.62 6.00 -11.61
C SER A 8 3.82 7.48 -11.62
N ASP A 9 3.12 8.17 -12.47
CA ASP A 9 3.16 9.61 -12.49
C ASP A 9 2.13 10.19 -11.55
N VAL A 10 1.32 9.34 -10.93
CA VAL A 10 0.29 9.81 -10.04
C VAL A 10 0.83 9.87 -8.63
N ALA A 11 0.79 11.02 -8.02
CA ALA A 11 1.19 11.14 -6.65
C ALA A 11 0.02 10.71 -5.78
N ALA A 12 0.31 10.00 -4.73
CA ALA A 12 -0.72 9.56 -3.83
C ALA A 12 -0.20 9.56 -2.42
N ASN A 13 -1.07 9.90 -1.50
CA ASN A 13 -0.77 9.83 -0.09
C ASN A 13 -1.63 8.75 0.51
N ILE A 14 -1.05 8.02 1.45
CA ILE A 14 -1.78 6.99 2.15
C ILE A 14 -1.66 7.28 3.63
N GLN A 15 -2.80 7.35 4.31
CA GLN A 15 -2.83 7.56 5.73
C GLN A 15 -3.53 6.36 6.36
N ILE A 16 -2.98 5.84 7.43
CA ILE A 16 -3.51 4.66 8.05
C ILE A 16 -3.69 4.95 9.54
N GLY A 17 -4.84 4.62 10.06
CA GLY A 17 -5.10 4.82 11.46
C GLY A 17 -6.39 4.18 11.92
N PRO A 18 -6.62 4.17 13.21
CA PRO A 18 -7.84 3.59 13.75
C PRO A 18 -8.98 4.58 13.63
N THR A 19 -10.19 4.04 13.59
CA THR A 19 -11.36 4.88 13.60
C THR A 19 -12.02 4.79 14.97
N ASP A 20 -12.94 5.69 15.21
CA ASP A 20 -13.65 5.69 16.49
C ASP A 20 -14.50 4.46 16.67
N SER A 21 -14.87 3.79 15.62
CA SER A 21 -15.69 2.60 15.71
C SER A 21 -14.89 1.33 15.76
N GLY A 22 -13.58 1.42 15.93
CA GLY A 22 -12.77 0.21 16.07
C GLY A 22 -12.36 -0.41 14.78
N MET A 23 -12.38 0.33 13.70
CA MET A 23 -11.93 -0.15 12.42
C MET A 23 -10.56 0.44 12.12
N VAL A 24 -9.92 -0.07 11.09
CA VAL A 24 -8.67 0.49 10.60
C VAL A 24 -8.98 1.14 9.27
N ARG A 25 -8.68 2.42 9.15
CA ARG A 25 -8.94 3.13 7.92
C ARG A 25 -7.65 3.32 7.15
N ILE A 26 -7.70 2.96 5.87
CA ILE A 26 -6.64 3.28 4.94
C ILE A 26 -7.22 4.31 4.02
N TYR A 27 -6.70 5.53 4.10
CA TYR A 27 -7.25 6.64 3.34
C TYR A 27 -6.26 6.99 2.25
N ILE A 28 -6.69 6.90 1.03
CA ILE A 28 -5.83 7.15 -0.12
C ILE A 28 -6.30 8.42 -0.79
N GLU A 29 -5.38 9.35 -0.96
CA GLU A 29 -5.65 10.57 -1.69
C GLU A 29 -4.74 10.58 -2.90
N ALA A 30 -5.33 10.70 -4.07
CA ALA A 30 -4.54 10.73 -5.29
C ALA A 30 -4.78 12.05 -6.00
N ASP A 31 -3.92 12.35 -6.95
CA ASP A 31 -4.05 13.57 -7.72
C ASP A 31 -5.39 13.59 -8.42
N GLY A 32 -5.89 14.77 -8.67
CA GLY A 32 -7.16 14.90 -9.33
C GLY A 32 -8.33 14.85 -8.39
N GLY A 33 -8.07 14.91 -7.10
CA GLY A 33 -9.16 14.92 -6.14
C GLY A 33 -9.75 13.56 -5.82
N VAL A 34 -9.06 12.51 -6.21
CA VAL A 34 -9.55 11.17 -5.94
C VAL A 34 -9.27 10.82 -4.48
N GLU A 35 -10.28 10.37 -3.77
CA GLU A 35 -10.15 10.01 -2.36
C GLU A 35 -10.80 8.66 -2.16
N LEU A 36 -10.10 7.76 -1.50
CA LEU A 36 -10.60 6.42 -1.26
C LEU A 36 -10.41 6.08 0.21
N PRO A 37 -11.43 6.28 1.02
CA PRO A 37 -11.37 5.83 2.40
C PRO A 37 -11.82 4.37 2.46
N LEU A 38 -10.95 3.51 2.94
CA LEU A 38 -11.23 2.09 3.01
C LEU A 38 -11.14 1.67 4.46
N ASP A 39 -12.20 1.09 4.98
CA ASP A 39 -12.23 0.66 6.37
C ASP A 39 -12.19 -0.84 6.44
N PHE A 40 -11.37 -1.35 7.32
CA PHE A 40 -11.19 -2.78 7.48
C PHE A 40 -11.31 -3.14 8.95
N GLU A 41 -11.73 -4.35 9.21
CA GLU A 41 -11.67 -4.83 10.57
C GLU A 41 -10.22 -5.08 10.94
N PRO A 42 -9.90 -5.04 12.24
CA PRO A 42 -8.50 -5.22 12.63
C PRO A 42 -7.88 -6.49 12.11
N GLU A 43 -8.63 -7.58 12.09
CA GLU A 43 -8.07 -8.83 11.59
C GLU A 43 -7.75 -8.76 10.11
N GLU A 44 -8.64 -8.10 9.36
CA GLU A 44 -8.37 -7.93 7.94
C GLU A 44 -7.17 -7.05 7.71
N ALA A 45 -7.05 -6.01 8.53
CA ALA A 45 -5.91 -5.11 8.40
C ALA A 45 -4.61 -5.84 8.68
N GLU A 46 -4.63 -6.76 9.64
CA GLU A 46 -3.44 -7.52 9.94
C GLU A 46 -3.08 -8.46 8.81
N GLU A 47 -4.07 -9.03 8.14
CA GLU A 47 -3.80 -9.88 7.00
C GLU A 47 -3.20 -9.07 5.87
N ILE A 48 -3.71 -7.87 5.65
CA ILE A 48 -3.17 -7.00 4.63
C ILE A 48 -1.73 -6.64 4.97
N ALA A 49 -1.45 -6.41 6.24
CA ALA A 49 -0.11 -6.07 6.66
C ALA A 49 0.86 -7.22 6.37
N GLU A 50 0.41 -8.45 6.58
CA GLU A 50 1.25 -9.58 6.28
C GLU A 50 1.52 -9.71 4.79
N GLU A 51 0.51 -9.44 3.99
CA GLU A 51 0.70 -9.50 2.55
C GLU A 51 1.63 -8.39 2.09
N LEU A 52 1.51 -7.22 2.68
CA LEU A 52 2.40 -6.15 2.34
C LEU A 52 3.84 -6.48 2.71
N ARG A 53 4.01 -7.09 3.88
CA ARG A 53 5.34 -7.46 4.30
C ARG A 53 5.94 -8.49 3.36
N ALA A 54 5.15 -9.49 2.97
CA ALA A 54 5.65 -10.52 2.06
C ALA A 54 5.99 -9.93 0.70
N ALA A 55 5.16 -9.03 0.23
CA ALA A 55 5.42 -8.39 -1.06
C ALA A 55 6.68 -7.54 -1.00
N ALA A 56 6.87 -6.85 0.12
CA ALA A 56 8.06 -6.02 0.27
C ALA A 56 9.31 -6.88 0.25
N GLU A 57 9.26 -8.03 0.90
CA GLU A 57 10.41 -8.91 0.91
C GLU A 57 10.66 -9.48 -0.47
N ALA A 58 9.62 -9.85 -1.18
CA ALA A 58 9.77 -10.37 -2.52
C ALA A 58 10.34 -9.30 -3.45
N ALA A 59 9.86 -8.08 -3.28
CA ALA A 59 10.34 -6.99 -4.12
C ALA A 59 11.81 -6.70 -3.84
N ARG A 60 12.20 -6.78 -2.57
CA ARG A 60 13.59 -6.53 -2.25
C ARG A 60 14.48 -7.60 -2.83
N ALA A 61 14.01 -8.85 -2.84
CA ALA A 61 14.81 -9.92 -3.40
C ALA A 61 15.05 -9.70 -4.88
N VAL A 62 14.03 -9.27 -5.59
CA VAL A 62 14.18 -9.00 -7.01
C VAL A 62 14.98 -7.74 -7.24
N GLY A 63 14.57 -6.66 -6.61
CA GLY A 63 15.22 -5.39 -6.82
C GLY A 63 16.63 -5.36 -6.28
N GLY A 64 16.83 -6.02 -5.16
CA GLY A 64 18.15 -6.05 -4.57
C GLY A 64 19.14 -6.75 -5.46
N LYS A 65 18.70 -7.86 -6.08
CA LYS A 65 19.58 -8.52 -6.95
C LYS A 65 19.85 -7.68 -8.14
N GLY A 66 18.90 -7.01 -8.67
CA GLY A 66 19.09 -6.20 -9.82
C GLY A 66 19.84 -4.94 -9.55
N LYS A 67 19.64 -4.37 -8.38
CA LYS A 67 20.27 -3.19 -8.09
C LYS A 67 21.57 -3.29 -7.58
N ARG A 68 21.81 -4.25 -6.88
CA ARG A 68 22.99 -4.39 -6.25
C ARG A 68 23.92 -4.60 -7.11
N ARG A 69 23.89 -4.63 -7.73
CA ARG A 69 24.75 -4.91 -8.45
C ARG A 69 25.29 -4.39 -8.69
#